data_3413b5ba5f9fb549d3c73ba73320486c
#
_entry.id   3413b5ba5f9fb549d3c73ba73320486c
#
_cell.length_a   1.000
_cell.length_b   1.000
_cell.length_c   1.000
_cell.angle_alpha   90.00
_cell.angle_beta   90.00
_cell.angle_gamma   90.00
#
_symmetry.space_group_name_H-M   'P 1'
#
loop_
_entity.id
_entity.type
_entity.pdbx_description
1 polymer ?
#
loop_
_entity_poly.entity_id
_entity_poly.type
_entity_poly.pdbx_seq_one_letter_code
_entity_poly.pdbx_strand_id
1 'polypeptide(L)'
;WNEPNLPGFWENADMPEYFKLFHTTFDAIKKLDSRFLVGGPAVCGGTDEVWIRSFMEYCETNDLAVDFVTRHHYTSEPPKTQGHYSYIELMDPEEGFANLHTTREIIDSFPRFKGLPIHITEFNTSYVPNCPIHDTNQNAAYIAHQLSRLGDDNESYSYWTFGDVFEEFGVPFTPFHGGFGLVANGCIPK
;
A
#
# COMPACT_ATOMS: atom_id res chain seq x y z
N TRP A 1 10.01 6.66 -0.19
CA TRP A 1 9.32 7.16 -1.39
C TRP A 1 8.00 6.42 -1.58
N ASN A 2 7.01 7.06 -2.19
CA ASN A 2 5.70 6.46 -2.40
C ASN A 2 5.64 5.73 -3.75
N GLU A 3 5.15 4.49 -3.76
CA GLU A 3 4.85 3.68 -4.93
C GLU A 3 5.85 3.79 -6.10
N PRO A 4 7.13 3.48 -5.87
CA PRO A 4 8.16 3.63 -6.90
C PRO A 4 7.96 2.70 -8.10
N ASN A 5 7.06 1.74 -7.99
CA ASN A 5 6.67 0.85 -9.09
C ASN A 5 5.63 1.47 -10.05
N LEU A 6 5.24 2.73 -9.81
CA LEU A 6 4.35 3.48 -10.71
C LEU A 6 5.09 4.64 -11.37
N PRO A 7 5.05 4.76 -12.72
CA PRO A 7 5.71 5.87 -13.45
C PRO A 7 5.24 7.27 -13.05
N GLY A 8 4.05 7.38 -12.45
CA GLY A 8 3.52 8.66 -11.95
C GLY A 8 4.19 9.16 -10.66
N PHE A 9 4.82 8.27 -9.89
CA PHE A 9 5.49 8.60 -8.63
C PHE A 9 7.00 8.49 -8.71
N TRP A 10 7.52 7.63 -9.60
CA TRP A 10 8.95 7.46 -9.84
C TRP A 10 9.21 7.38 -11.34
N GLU A 11 10.13 8.18 -11.83
CA GLU A 11 10.39 8.30 -13.26
C GLU A 11 10.62 6.93 -13.91
N ASN A 12 9.80 6.60 -14.90
CA ASN A 12 9.79 5.31 -15.61
C ASN A 12 9.63 4.06 -14.71
N ALA A 13 9.25 4.21 -13.45
CA ALA A 13 9.31 3.15 -12.46
C ALA A 13 10.67 2.43 -12.46
N ASP A 14 11.76 3.20 -12.59
CA ASP A 14 13.12 2.68 -12.70
C ASP A 14 13.56 2.06 -11.37
N MET A 15 13.41 0.75 -11.28
CA MET A 15 13.71 -0.04 -10.09
C MET A 15 15.17 0.06 -9.65
N PRO A 16 16.18 -0.10 -10.54
CA PRO A 16 17.59 0.08 -10.19
C PRO A 16 17.91 1.44 -9.58
N GLU A 17 17.38 2.51 -10.14
CA GLU A 17 17.62 3.87 -9.63
C GLU A 17 16.92 4.08 -8.28
N TYR A 18 15.72 3.54 -8.10
CA TYR A 18 15.06 3.57 -6.80
C TYR A 18 15.87 2.81 -5.74
N PHE A 19 16.41 1.65 -6.04
CA PHE A 19 17.21 0.88 -5.08
C PHE A 19 18.50 1.61 -4.68
N LYS A 20 19.11 2.37 -5.57
CA LYS A 20 20.24 3.25 -5.22
C LYS A 20 19.85 4.36 -4.25
N LEU A 21 18.69 5.00 -4.49
CA LEU A 21 18.15 5.99 -3.57
C LEU A 21 17.90 5.37 -2.20
N PHE A 22 17.24 4.21 -2.16
CA PHE A 22 16.96 3.49 -0.92
C PHE A 22 18.26 3.17 -0.16
N HIS A 23 19.24 2.59 -0.81
CA HIS A 23 20.54 2.23 -0.23
C HIS A 23 21.24 3.45 0.37
N THR A 24 21.36 4.53 -0.39
CA THR A 24 21.97 5.78 0.08
C THR A 24 21.25 6.34 1.31
N THR A 25 19.92 6.27 1.30
CA THR A 25 19.08 6.73 2.43
C THR A 25 19.24 5.81 3.64
N PHE A 26 19.24 4.50 3.43
CA PHE A 26 19.47 3.49 4.47
C PHE A 26 20.79 3.74 5.20
N ASP A 27 21.89 3.87 4.45
CA ASP A 27 23.23 4.11 4.99
C ASP A 27 23.29 5.41 5.78
N ALA A 28 22.69 6.48 5.25
CA ALA A 28 22.65 7.78 5.92
C ALA A 28 21.93 7.70 7.29
N ILE A 29 20.79 7.02 7.33
CA ILE A 29 20.00 6.86 8.56
C ILE A 29 20.75 5.96 9.56
N LYS A 30 21.24 4.81 9.13
CA LYS A 30 21.97 3.87 10.00
C LYS A 30 23.28 4.43 10.51
N LYS A 31 23.93 5.29 9.74
CA LYS A 31 25.13 6.03 10.18
C LYS A 31 24.82 7.09 11.23
N LEU A 32 23.64 7.71 11.16
CA LEU A 32 23.21 8.68 12.16
C LEU A 32 22.92 7.99 13.50
N ASP A 33 22.10 6.94 13.47
CA ASP A 33 21.83 6.09 14.63
C ASP A 33 21.37 4.70 14.16
N SER A 34 22.12 3.67 14.47
CA SER A 34 21.82 2.29 14.06
C SER A 34 20.51 1.73 14.65
N ARG A 35 19.94 2.37 15.67
CA ARG A 35 18.68 1.98 16.30
C ARG A 35 17.46 2.39 15.48
N PHE A 36 17.59 3.32 14.54
CA PHE A 36 16.48 3.66 13.67
C PHE A 36 16.12 2.49 12.77
N LEU A 37 14.84 2.14 12.75
CA LEU A 37 14.33 1.09 11.87
C LEU A 37 14.12 1.64 10.46
N VAL A 38 14.62 0.92 9.47
CA VAL A 38 14.56 1.32 8.06
C VAL A 38 14.08 0.15 7.22
N GLY A 39 13.06 0.38 6.41
CA GLY A 39 12.49 -0.61 5.49
C GLY A 39 11.84 0.04 4.28
N GLY A 40 11.32 -0.79 3.40
CA GLY A 40 10.68 -0.41 2.12
C GLY A 40 10.10 -1.65 1.45
N PRO A 41 9.78 -1.61 0.15
CA PRO A 41 9.92 -0.49 -0.80
C PRO A 41 8.68 0.41 -0.94
N ALA A 42 7.58 0.19 -0.21
CA ALA A 42 6.32 0.93 -0.27
C ALA A 42 5.66 0.90 -1.66
N VAL A 43 5.59 -0.27 -2.24
CA VAL A 43 5.02 -0.49 -3.58
C VAL A 43 3.51 -0.60 -3.55
N CYS A 44 2.84 -0.19 -4.64
CA CYS A 44 1.43 -0.51 -4.85
C CYS A 44 1.26 -1.99 -5.25
N GLY A 45 0.04 -2.52 -5.11
CA GLY A 45 -0.32 -3.85 -5.60
C GLY A 45 -0.13 -4.01 -7.11
N GLY A 46 -0.31 -5.23 -7.60
CA GLY A 46 -0.28 -5.57 -9.03
C GLY A 46 1.08 -6.00 -9.58
N THR A 47 2.15 -5.30 -9.27
CA THR A 47 3.53 -5.67 -9.65
C THR A 47 4.43 -5.87 -8.42
N ASP A 48 3.83 -5.87 -7.27
CA ASP A 48 4.54 -5.92 -5.99
C ASP A 48 5.35 -7.20 -5.77
N GLU A 49 4.92 -8.35 -6.27
CA GLU A 49 5.70 -9.58 -6.18
C GLU A 49 7.09 -9.42 -6.81
N VAL A 50 7.15 -8.87 -8.02
CA VAL A 50 8.41 -8.64 -8.73
C VAL A 50 9.27 -7.64 -7.96
N TRP A 51 8.67 -6.55 -7.51
CA TRP A 51 9.39 -5.50 -6.79
C TRP A 51 9.86 -5.95 -5.41
N ILE A 52 9.02 -6.65 -4.65
CA ILE A 52 9.37 -7.16 -3.32
C ILE A 52 10.53 -8.17 -3.44
N ARG A 53 10.42 -9.13 -4.36
CA ARG A 53 11.50 -10.10 -4.60
C ARG A 53 12.81 -9.43 -4.98
N SER A 54 12.77 -8.53 -5.96
CA SER A 54 13.97 -7.79 -6.41
C SER A 54 14.56 -6.90 -5.32
N PHE A 55 13.71 -6.30 -4.48
CA PHE A 55 14.14 -5.53 -3.33
C PHE A 55 14.88 -6.40 -2.30
N MET A 56 14.33 -7.58 -1.98
CA MET A 56 14.99 -8.52 -1.06
C MET A 56 16.32 -9.02 -1.62
N GLU A 57 16.37 -9.38 -2.92
CA GLU A 57 17.60 -9.76 -3.62
C GLU A 57 18.65 -8.65 -3.58
N TYR A 58 18.22 -7.40 -3.79
CA TYR A 58 19.10 -6.23 -3.71
C TYR A 58 19.65 -6.04 -2.30
N CYS A 59 18.79 -6.15 -1.27
CA CYS A 59 19.20 -6.03 0.13
C CYS A 59 20.18 -7.14 0.52
N GLU A 60 19.94 -8.37 0.09
CA GLU A 60 20.84 -9.50 0.37
C GLU A 60 22.20 -9.31 -0.32
N THR A 61 22.21 -8.95 -1.60
CA THR A 61 23.43 -8.74 -2.38
C THR A 61 24.29 -7.61 -1.87
N ASN A 62 23.68 -6.54 -1.36
CA ASN A 62 24.38 -5.36 -0.86
C ASN A 62 24.55 -5.33 0.66
N ASP A 63 24.26 -6.43 1.33
CA ASP A 63 24.37 -6.57 2.80
C ASP A 63 23.55 -5.54 3.60
N LEU A 64 22.40 -5.12 3.09
CA LEU A 64 21.50 -4.20 3.79
C LEU A 64 20.63 -4.98 4.78
N ALA A 65 20.82 -4.72 6.07
CA ALA A 65 20.02 -5.30 7.13
C ALA A 65 18.73 -4.47 7.34
N VAL A 66 17.79 -4.59 6.40
CA VAL A 66 16.49 -3.93 6.54
C VAL A 66 15.70 -4.50 7.71
N ASP A 67 14.93 -3.64 8.37
CA ASP A 67 14.23 -4.00 9.61
C ASP A 67 12.79 -4.44 9.37
N PHE A 68 12.18 -4.08 8.25
CA PHE A 68 10.82 -4.41 7.86
C PHE A 68 10.60 -4.25 6.36
N VAL A 69 9.50 -4.82 5.86
CA VAL A 69 9.04 -4.63 4.47
C VAL A 69 7.74 -3.85 4.47
N THR A 70 7.55 -3.01 3.45
CA THR A 70 6.33 -2.20 3.29
C THR A 70 5.71 -2.36 1.91
N ARG A 71 4.38 -2.37 1.87
CA ARG A 71 3.60 -2.31 0.64
C ARG A 71 2.26 -1.64 0.91
N HIS A 72 1.55 -1.29 -0.17
CA HIS A 72 0.16 -0.86 -0.12
C HIS A 72 -0.78 -2.03 -0.41
N HIS A 73 -2.04 -1.88 0.00
CA HIS A 73 -3.03 -2.93 -0.14
C HIS A 73 -4.42 -2.34 -0.44
N TYR A 74 -4.78 -2.36 -1.72
CA TYR A 74 -6.09 -2.02 -2.20
C TYR A 74 -6.77 -3.26 -2.76
N THR A 75 -8.04 -3.44 -2.47
CA THR A 75 -8.77 -4.71 -2.66
C THR A 75 -10.02 -4.51 -3.51
N SER A 76 -9.89 -3.74 -4.57
CA SER A 76 -10.91 -3.62 -5.59
C SER A 76 -10.50 -4.31 -6.87
N GLU A 77 -11.51 -4.81 -7.60
CA GLU A 77 -11.34 -5.25 -8.97
C GLU A 77 -10.95 -4.07 -9.88
N PRO A 78 -10.33 -4.34 -11.02
CA PRO A 78 -10.13 -3.30 -12.02
C PRO A 78 -11.45 -2.61 -12.39
N PRO A 79 -11.42 -1.28 -12.65
CA PRO A 79 -12.61 -0.55 -13.05
C PRO A 79 -13.27 -1.16 -14.28
N LYS A 80 -14.59 -1.35 -14.19
CA LYS A 80 -15.42 -1.83 -15.29
C LYS A 80 -16.22 -0.68 -15.89
N THR A 81 -16.34 -0.63 -17.21
CA THR A 81 -17.12 0.39 -17.91
C THR A 81 -18.34 -0.22 -18.56
N GLN A 82 -19.51 0.34 -18.28
CA GLN A 82 -20.77 -0.01 -18.94
C GLN A 82 -21.40 1.25 -19.52
N GLY A 83 -21.37 1.36 -20.83
CA GLY A 83 -21.76 2.60 -21.52
C GLY A 83 -20.80 3.74 -21.14
N HIS A 84 -21.32 4.78 -20.50
CA HIS A 84 -20.52 5.91 -20.00
C HIS A 84 -20.33 5.90 -18.47
N TYR A 85 -20.73 4.82 -17.80
CA TYR A 85 -20.49 4.62 -16.38
C TYR A 85 -19.25 3.77 -16.17
N SER A 86 -18.40 4.21 -15.25
CA SER A 86 -17.34 3.39 -14.69
C SER A 86 -17.71 3.02 -13.25
N TYR A 87 -17.54 1.77 -12.89
CA TYR A 87 -17.82 1.28 -11.54
C TYR A 87 -16.72 0.31 -11.11
N ILE A 88 -16.60 0.17 -9.79
CA ILE A 88 -15.60 -0.67 -9.15
C ILE A 88 -16.33 -1.66 -8.24
N GLU A 89 -15.93 -2.91 -8.34
CA GLU A 89 -16.38 -3.97 -7.44
C GLU A 89 -15.28 -4.24 -6.40
N LEU A 90 -15.69 -4.67 -5.22
CA LEU A 90 -14.74 -5.16 -4.23
C LEU A 90 -14.24 -6.55 -4.64
N MET A 91 -12.95 -6.75 -4.45
CA MET A 91 -12.32 -8.08 -4.53
C MET A 91 -12.89 -9.00 -3.44
N ASP A 92 -12.87 -10.29 -3.66
CA ASP A 92 -13.09 -11.25 -2.56
C ASP A 92 -12.02 -11.01 -1.48
N PRO A 93 -12.40 -10.81 -0.21
CA PRO A 93 -11.43 -10.61 0.86
C PRO A 93 -10.36 -11.69 0.95
N GLU A 94 -10.70 -12.95 0.66
CA GLU A 94 -9.76 -14.07 0.72
C GLU A 94 -8.68 -13.97 -0.38
N GLU A 95 -9.00 -13.38 -1.54
CA GLU A 95 -7.98 -13.08 -2.57
C GLU A 95 -7.01 -12.00 -2.08
N GLY A 96 -7.54 -10.98 -1.39
CA GLY A 96 -6.71 -9.95 -0.75
C GLY A 96 -5.74 -10.54 0.27
N PHE A 97 -6.22 -11.44 1.12
CA PHE A 97 -5.37 -12.13 2.10
C PHE A 97 -4.34 -13.05 1.44
N ALA A 98 -4.72 -13.78 0.37
CA ALA A 98 -3.78 -14.58 -0.40
C ALA A 98 -2.65 -13.73 -1.01
N ASN A 99 -2.95 -12.53 -1.47
CA ASN A 99 -1.94 -11.58 -1.95
C ASN A 99 -0.95 -11.16 -0.85
N LEU A 100 -1.43 -10.93 0.37
CA LEU A 100 -0.55 -10.62 1.51
C LEU A 100 0.31 -11.83 1.89
N HIS A 101 -0.29 -13.01 1.90
CA HIS A 101 0.43 -14.26 2.16
C HIS A 101 1.56 -14.50 1.15
N THR A 102 1.32 -14.24 -0.13
CA THR A 102 2.37 -14.31 -1.17
C THR A 102 3.56 -13.39 -0.84
N THR A 103 3.30 -12.18 -0.34
CA THR A 103 4.38 -11.30 0.12
C THR A 103 5.18 -11.92 1.26
N ARG A 104 4.50 -12.55 2.23
CA ARG A 104 5.14 -13.28 3.33
C ARG A 104 6.03 -14.42 2.81
N GLU A 105 5.50 -15.23 1.88
CA GLU A 105 6.26 -16.32 1.27
C GLU A 105 7.52 -15.84 0.54
N ILE A 106 7.42 -14.73 -0.19
CA ILE A 106 8.59 -14.13 -0.86
C ILE A 106 9.66 -13.76 0.15
N ILE A 107 9.31 -13.03 1.20
CA ILE A 107 10.27 -12.60 2.23
C ILE A 107 10.89 -13.81 2.92
N ASP A 108 10.08 -14.80 3.30
CA ASP A 108 10.52 -16.00 4.02
C ASP A 108 11.36 -16.95 3.15
N SER A 109 11.33 -16.77 1.81
CA SER A 109 12.21 -17.49 0.89
C SER A 109 13.68 -17.04 1.00
N PHE A 110 13.94 -15.90 1.64
CA PHE A 110 15.28 -15.40 1.94
C PHE A 110 15.64 -15.74 3.40
N PRO A 111 16.52 -16.71 3.68
CA PRO A 111 16.79 -17.14 5.06
C PRO A 111 17.22 -16.03 6.01
N ARG A 112 17.94 -15.02 5.49
CA ARG A 112 18.39 -13.86 6.24
C ARG A 112 17.25 -12.96 6.70
N PHE A 113 16.17 -12.89 5.93
CA PHE A 113 15.05 -11.98 6.12
C PHE A 113 13.77 -12.67 6.60
N LYS A 114 13.85 -13.96 6.84
CA LYS A 114 12.70 -14.74 7.29
C LYS A 114 12.07 -14.15 8.55
N GLY A 115 10.77 -13.93 8.50
CA GLY A 115 10.02 -13.36 9.62
C GLY A 115 10.12 -11.84 9.78
N LEU A 116 10.73 -11.11 8.83
CA LEU A 116 10.70 -9.65 8.88
C LEU A 116 9.25 -9.13 8.95
N PRO A 117 8.97 -8.12 9.79
CA PRO A 117 7.66 -7.48 9.83
C PRO A 117 7.23 -6.97 8.45
N ILE A 118 5.94 -7.10 8.13
CA ILE A 118 5.31 -6.47 6.97
C ILE A 118 4.39 -5.37 7.48
N HIS A 119 4.56 -4.16 7.01
CA HIS A 119 3.68 -3.04 7.31
C HIS A 119 2.93 -2.61 6.04
N ILE A 120 1.61 -2.60 6.12
CA ILE A 120 0.76 -2.05 5.08
C ILE A 120 0.66 -0.55 5.33
N THR A 121 1.50 0.21 4.61
CA THR A 121 1.67 1.64 4.83
C THR A 121 0.58 2.50 4.19
N GLU A 122 -0.26 1.86 3.37
CA GLU A 122 -1.45 2.48 2.81
C GLU A 122 -2.46 1.40 2.43
N PHE A 123 -3.71 1.53 2.86
CA PHE A 123 -4.77 0.61 2.44
C PHE A 123 -6.14 1.29 2.43
N ASN A 124 -6.97 0.81 1.54
CA ASN A 124 -8.41 1.05 1.48
C ASN A 124 -9.03 -0.05 0.59
N THR A 125 -10.32 -0.02 0.37
CA THR A 125 -10.97 -0.92 -0.59
C THR A 125 -10.60 -0.57 -2.03
N SER A 126 -10.85 0.66 -2.47
CA SER A 126 -10.51 1.11 -3.82
C SER A 126 -9.35 2.10 -3.79
N TYR A 127 -8.46 2.00 -4.78
CA TYR A 127 -7.39 2.97 -5.05
C TYR A 127 -7.89 4.16 -5.89
N VAL A 128 -9.14 4.14 -6.34
CA VAL A 128 -9.69 5.20 -7.20
C VAL A 128 -10.30 6.28 -6.33
N PRO A 129 -9.79 7.51 -6.39
CA PRO A 129 -10.43 8.67 -5.76
C PRO A 129 -11.86 8.87 -6.33
N ASN A 130 -12.74 9.40 -5.52
CA ASN A 130 -14.15 9.60 -5.88
C ASN A 130 -14.89 8.30 -6.22
N CYS A 131 -14.48 7.17 -5.62
CA CYS A 131 -15.18 5.90 -5.75
C CYS A 131 -16.37 5.86 -4.80
N PRO A 132 -17.61 5.77 -5.27
CA PRO A 132 -18.81 5.79 -4.42
C PRO A 132 -18.82 4.73 -3.31
N ILE A 133 -18.06 3.66 -3.46
CA ILE A 133 -17.99 2.59 -2.47
C ILE A 133 -17.45 3.08 -1.13
N HIS A 134 -16.55 4.07 -1.13
CA HIS A 134 -15.95 4.61 0.08
C HIS A 134 -16.97 5.25 1.04
N ASP A 135 -18.13 5.65 0.51
CA ASP A 135 -19.21 6.27 1.32
C ASP A 135 -20.30 5.28 1.70
N THR A 136 -20.02 3.97 1.67
CA THR A 136 -21.01 2.93 1.95
C THR A 136 -20.71 2.15 3.22
N ASN A 137 -21.77 1.63 3.85
CA ASN A 137 -21.64 0.69 4.96
C ASN A 137 -20.94 -0.63 4.56
N GLN A 138 -20.99 -0.99 3.28
CA GLN A 138 -20.29 -2.14 2.74
C GLN A 138 -18.77 -1.93 2.82
N ASN A 139 -18.29 -0.71 2.53
CA ASN A 139 -16.89 -0.35 2.69
C ASN A 139 -16.44 -0.54 4.16
N ALA A 140 -17.23 -0.01 5.09
CA ALA A 140 -16.92 -0.13 6.53
C ALA A 140 -16.85 -1.60 6.99
N ALA A 141 -17.79 -2.44 6.54
CA ALA A 141 -17.78 -3.87 6.85
C ALA A 141 -16.57 -4.58 6.26
N TYR A 142 -16.21 -4.24 5.04
CA TYR A 142 -15.05 -4.81 4.36
C TYR A 142 -13.72 -4.43 5.06
N ILE A 143 -13.56 -3.16 5.42
CA ILE A 143 -12.40 -2.69 6.20
C ILE A 143 -12.29 -3.40 7.54
N ALA A 144 -13.42 -3.56 8.25
CA ALA A 144 -13.43 -4.30 9.52
C ALA A 144 -13.01 -5.77 9.34
N HIS A 145 -13.41 -6.40 8.24
CA HIS A 145 -13.00 -7.76 7.91
C HIS A 145 -11.50 -7.84 7.60
N GLN A 146 -10.96 -6.90 6.82
CA GLN A 146 -9.51 -6.83 6.57
C GLN A 146 -8.72 -6.69 7.88
N LEU A 147 -9.16 -5.81 8.77
CA LEU A 147 -8.49 -5.59 10.05
C LEU A 147 -8.57 -6.80 10.99
N SER A 148 -9.55 -7.69 10.81
CA SER A 148 -9.67 -8.92 11.62
C SER A 148 -8.53 -9.91 11.41
N ARG A 149 -7.78 -9.77 10.31
CA ARG A 149 -6.60 -10.60 9.97
C ARG A 149 -5.26 -9.92 10.30
N LEU A 150 -5.31 -8.78 11.00
CA LEU A 150 -4.10 -8.13 11.48
C LEU A 150 -3.34 -9.07 12.42
N GLY A 151 -2.07 -9.30 12.11
CA GLY A 151 -1.21 -10.22 12.85
C GLY A 151 -1.03 -11.59 12.20
N ASP A 152 -1.77 -11.92 11.12
CA ASP A 152 -1.56 -13.17 10.39
C ASP A 152 -0.28 -13.06 9.53
N ASP A 153 -0.28 -12.16 8.55
CA ASP A 153 0.85 -11.96 7.62
C ASP A 153 1.51 -10.56 7.75
N ASN A 154 0.85 -9.62 8.42
CA ASN A 154 1.35 -8.26 8.58
C ASN A 154 1.12 -7.68 9.97
N GLU A 155 1.99 -6.74 10.37
CA GLU A 155 2.02 -6.15 11.71
C GLU A 155 1.15 -4.89 11.84
N SER A 156 0.87 -4.19 10.76
CA SER A 156 0.09 -2.95 10.80
C SER A 156 -0.59 -2.62 9.48
N TYR A 157 -1.67 -1.84 9.61
CA TYR A 157 -2.38 -1.21 8.52
C TYR A 157 -2.47 0.30 8.76
N SER A 158 -2.10 1.09 7.75
CA SER A 158 -2.29 2.54 7.72
C SER A 158 -3.41 2.88 6.74
N TYR A 159 -4.55 3.31 7.28
CA TYR A 159 -5.71 3.62 6.45
C TYR A 159 -5.49 4.88 5.62
N TRP A 160 -5.76 4.80 4.32
CA TRP A 160 -5.73 5.93 3.41
C TRP A 160 -7.16 6.41 3.12
N THR A 161 -7.68 7.46 3.79
CA THR A 161 -6.93 8.34 4.70
C THR A 161 -7.85 8.83 5.83
N PHE A 162 -7.40 9.63 6.75
CA PHE A 162 -8.24 10.10 7.87
C PHE A 162 -9.35 11.04 7.39
N GLY A 163 -9.03 12.03 6.59
CA GLY A 163 -9.99 12.99 6.03
C GLY A 163 -9.90 13.06 4.51
N ASP A 164 -11.00 13.39 3.86
CA ASP A 164 -11.02 13.54 2.42
C ASP A 164 -10.01 14.60 1.97
N VAL A 165 -9.18 14.25 0.98
CA VAL A 165 -8.25 15.18 0.35
C VAL A 165 -9.04 16.12 -0.54
N PHE A 166 -9.00 17.41 -0.21
CA PHE A 166 -9.88 18.42 -0.78
C PHE A 166 -9.74 18.61 -2.29
N GLU A 167 -8.53 18.48 -2.82
CA GLU A 167 -8.22 18.87 -4.21
C GLU A 167 -7.69 17.75 -5.09
N GLU A 168 -7.80 16.50 -4.67
CA GLU A 168 -7.20 15.37 -5.39
C GLU A 168 -7.74 15.21 -6.82
N PHE A 169 -9.03 15.50 -7.03
CA PHE A 169 -9.70 15.51 -8.36
C PHE A 169 -10.61 16.73 -8.57
N GLY A 170 -10.20 17.87 -8.07
CA GLY A 170 -10.99 19.08 -8.08
C GLY A 170 -11.87 19.24 -6.84
N VAL A 171 -12.59 20.35 -6.78
CA VAL A 171 -13.41 20.70 -5.62
C VAL A 171 -14.68 19.85 -5.60
N PRO A 172 -14.91 19.00 -4.58
CA PRO A 172 -16.15 18.26 -4.46
C PRO A 172 -17.31 19.20 -4.09
N PHE A 173 -18.47 19.01 -4.73
CA PHE A 173 -19.67 19.83 -4.50
C PHE A 173 -20.59 19.25 -3.42
N THR A 174 -20.27 18.05 -2.95
CA THR A 174 -21.03 17.34 -1.88
C THR A 174 -20.07 16.78 -0.86
N PRO A 175 -20.47 16.63 0.42
CA PRO A 175 -19.62 16.02 1.43
C PRO A 175 -19.36 14.54 1.16
N PHE A 176 -20.32 13.84 0.54
CA PHE A 176 -20.19 12.43 0.17
C PHE A 176 -20.01 12.34 -1.35
N HIS A 177 -18.79 12.16 -1.77
CA HIS A 177 -18.37 12.11 -3.17
C HIS A 177 -17.44 10.93 -3.48
N GLY A 178 -17.36 9.97 -2.56
CA GLY A 178 -16.51 8.80 -2.72
C GLY A 178 -15.04 9.02 -2.36
N GLY A 179 -14.73 10.08 -1.61
CA GLY A 179 -13.37 10.33 -1.13
C GLY A 179 -12.90 9.24 -0.16
N PHE A 180 -11.59 9.12 0.01
CA PHE A 180 -10.96 8.05 0.80
C PHE A 180 -11.16 8.17 2.31
N GLY A 181 -11.49 9.37 2.81
CA GLY A 181 -11.48 9.67 4.23
C GLY A 181 -12.48 8.89 5.07
N LEU A 182 -12.15 8.67 6.33
CA LEU A 182 -13.11 8.31 7.39
C LEU A 182 -14.01 9.49 7.74
N VAL A 183 -13.54 10.68 7.42
CA VAL A 183 -14.23 11.95 7.66
C VAL A 183 -14.29 12.72 6.34
N ALA A 184 -15.51 13.07 5.93
CA ALA A 184 -15.73 13.90 4.77
C ALA A 184 -15.39 15.37 5.04
N ASN A 185 -15.29 16.17 3.97
CA ASN A 185 -15.10 17.62 4.08
C ASN A 185 -16.15 18.27 5.02
N GLY A 186 -15.68 19.19 5.86
CA GLY A 186 -16.51 19.78 6.90
C GLY A 186 -16.61 18.97 8.19
N CYS A 187 -15.70 18.02 8.39
CA CYS A 187 -15.61 17.15 9.57
C CYS A 187 -16.85 16.29 9.78
N ILE A 188 -17.45 15.79 8.70
CA ILE A 188 -18.63 14.90 8.74
C ILE A 188 -18.15 13.46 8.76
N PRO A 189 -18.39 12.67 9.83
CA PRO A 189 -18.05 11.25 9.85
C PRO A 189 -18.80 10.48 8.74
N LYS A 190 -18.13 9.53 8.13
CA LYS A 190 -18.74 8.62 7.16
C LYS A 190 -19.20 7.31 7.79
#